data_5a6e090824455a0f22f524a60f462a77
#
_entry.id   5a6e090824455a0f22f524a60f462a77
#
_cell.length_a   1.000
_cell.length_b   1.000
_cell.length_c   1.000
_cell.angle_alpha   90.00
_cell.angle_beta   90.00
_cell.angle_gamma   90.00
#
_symmetry.space_group_name_H-M   'P 1'
#
loop_
_entity.id
_entity.type
_entity.pdbx_description
1 polymer ?
#
loop_
_entity_poly.entity_id
_entity_poly.type
_entity_poly.pdbx_seq_one_letter_code
_entity_poly.pdbx_strand_id
1 'polypeptide(L)'
;MISKIYKPKHIVAESAGNHAQGVAMTCKKLKINSSIVMPSTTPSIKVNAVKKLGAKVILFGDTYDEAYQYAIKYSKKNNYNFVHHYDDVDVIAGQCTIGVELLDQLKEHPDYVFIPVGGGGLLAGISVYIKAVNPKIKIIAVEASDSACFNLAYKNGKPTSLKHVGIFADGVAVKKIGSKTFKLTKDIVDYSLTVSTDEICSAIKELYDETRVDRKSVV
;
A
#
# COMPACT_ATOMS: atom_id res chain seq x y z
N MET A 1 -6.33 7.66 15.25
CA MET A 1 -7.68 7.49 15.81
C MET A 1 -7.90 6.18 16.61
N ILE A 2 -7.02 5.19 16.52
CA ILE A 2 -7.10 3.92 17.26
C ILE A 2 -6.97 4.07 18.80
N SER A 3 -6.52 5.21 19.30
CA SER A 3 -6.02 5.32 20.67
C SER A 3 -7.04 5.66 21.77
N LYS A 4 -8.26 6.07 21.46
CA LYS A 4 -9.20 6.57 22.50
C LYS A 4 -10.31 5.60 22.92
N ILE A 5 -10.66 4.61 22.09
CA ILE A 5 -11.81 3.74 22.35
C ILE A 5 -11.42 2.26 22.53
N TYR A 6 -10.37 1.80 21.84
CA TYR A 6 -9.91 0.41 21.94
C TYR A 6 -8.39 0.33 21.81
N LYS A 7 -7.70 -0.12 22.86
CA LYS A 7 -6.27 -0.35 22.84
C LYS A 7 -5.99 -1.86 22.71
N PRO A 8 -5.66 -2.34 21.50
CA PRO A 8 -5.36 -3.75 21.31
C PRO A 8 -4.09 -4.12 22.09
N LYS A 9 -4.08 -5.33 22.68
CA LYS A 9 -2.90 -5.82 23.43
C LYS A 9 -1.73 -6.13 22.51
N HIS A 10 -2.02 -6.57 21.29
CA HIS A 10 -1.02 -6.97 20.32
C HIS A 10 -1.56 -6.82 18.89
N ILE A 11 -0.74 -6.30 18.01
CA ILE A 11 -1.06 -6.15 16.58
C ILE A 11 -0.20 -7.10 15.76
N VAL A 12 -0.82 -7.71 14.75
CA VAL A 12 -0.14 -8.52 13.73
C VAL A 12 -0.37 -7.86 12.38
N ALA A 13 0.68 -7.74 11.59
CA ALA A 13 0.59 -7.35 10.19
C ALA A 13 1.51 -8.25 9.34
N GLU A 14 1.19 -8.37 8.07
CA GLU A 14 2.06 -8.99 7.06
C GLU A 14 2.47 -7.90 6.08
N SER A 15 3.77 -7.66 5.97
CA SER A 15 4.36 -6.76 4.97
C SER A 15 5.88 -6.73 5.13
N ALA A 16 6.61 -6.57 4.03
CA ALA A 16 8.04 -6.28 4.01
C ALA A 16 8.38 -4.83 3.60
N GLY A 17 7.36 -3.96 3.48
CA GLY A 17 7.49 -2.59 2.99
C GLY A 17 7.12 -1.51 4.02
N ASN A 18 6.56 -0.41 3.50
CA ASN A 18 6.19 0.77 4.30
C ASN A 18 5.12 0.46 5.36
N HIS A 19 4.14 -0.39 5.04
CA HIS A 19 3.11 -0.80 5.99
C HIS A 19 3.71 -1.46 7.23
N ALA A 20 4.69 -2.35 7.06
CA ALA A 20 5.41 -2.98 8.17
C ALA A 20 6.06 -1.96 9.11
N GLN A 21 6.74 -0.97 8.53
CA GLN A 21 7.41 0.09 9.29
C GLN A 21 6.38 1.02 9.97
N GLY A 22 5.32 1.39 9.26
CA GLY A 22 4.24 2.23 9.80
C GLY A 22 3.56 1.58 11.00
N VAL A 23 3.21 0.29 10.90
CA VAL A 23 2.62 -0.47 12.00
C VAL A 23 3.60 -0.56 13.19
N ALA A 24 4.86 -0.92 12.95
CA ALA A 24 5.88 -1.04 13.99
C ALA A 24 6.11 0.29 14.72
N MET A 25 6.25 1.40 13.98
CA MET A 25 6.45 2.74 14.54
C MET A 25 5.24 3.20 15.36
N THR A 26 4.04 2.99 14.83
CA THR A 26 2.80 3.36 15.51
C THR A 26 2.63 2.56 16.80
N CYS A 27 2.86 1.26 16.76
CA CYS A 27 2.80 0.38 17.93
C CYS A 27 3.82 0.80 19.00
N LYS A 28 5.04 1.14 18.60
CA LYS A 28 6.07 1.67 19.51
C LYS A 28 5.61 2.96 20.19
N LYS A 29 5.06 3.93 19.44
CA LYS A 29 4.54 5.19 19.98
C LYS A 29 3.38 4.97 20.97
N LEU A 30 2.51 4.02 20.67
CA LEU A 30 1.33 3.69 21.49
C LEU A 30 1.64 2.69 22.62
N LYS A 31 2.87 2.18 22.73
CA LYS A 31 3.28 1.15 23.67
C LYS A 31 2.43 -0.12 23.53
N ILE A 32 2.18 -0.54 22.30
CA ILE A 32 1.47 -1.77 21.92
C ILE A 32 2.49 -2.76 21.36
N ASN A 33 2.38 -4.02 21.72
CA ASN A 33 3.23 -5.05 21.13
C ASN A 33 2.83 -5.31 19.68
N SER A 34 3.79 -5.58 18.80
CA SER A 34 3.52 -5.92 17.41
C SER A 34 4.37 -7.07 16.91
N SER A 35 3.79 -7.87 16.02
CA SER A 35 4.47 -8.91 15.26
C SER A 35 4.26 -8.65 13.77
N ILE A 36 5.35 -8.56 13.03
CA ILE A 36 5.33 -8.37 11.59
C ILE A 36 5.81 -9.66 10.93
N VAL A 37 4.95 -10.26 10.13
CA VAL A 37 5.27 -11.45 9.34
C VAL A 37 5.80 -11.02 7.98
N MET A 38 6.89 -11.63 7.55
CA MET A 38 7.55 -11.37 6.27
C MET A 38 7.94 -12.69 5.62
N PRO A 39 7.99 -12.78 4.28
CA PRO A 39 8.62 -13.91 3.61
C PRO A 39 10.06 -14.13 4.06
N SER A 40 10.51 -15.38 4.09
CA SER A 40 11.90 -15.74 4.45
C SER A 40 12.92 -15.15 3.47
N THR A 41 12.49 -14.87 2.26
CA THR A 41 13.28 -14.24 1.18
C THR A 41 13.46 -12.72 1.36
N THR A 42 12.84 -12.11 2.38
CA THR A 42 12.92 -10.66 2.61
C THR A 42 14.35 -10.21 2.92
N PRO A 43 14.89 -9.20 2.21
CA PRO A 43 16.23 -8.68 2.44
C PRO A 43 16.44 -8.25 3.91
N SER A 44 17.62 -8.57 4.44
CA SER A 44 17.98 -8.28 5.84
C SER A 44 17.85 -6.80 6.22
N ILE A 45 18.07 -5.89 5.28
CA ILE A 45 17.92 -4.45 5.50
C ILE A 45 16.48 -4.08 5.88
N LYS A 46 15.47 -4.68 5.19
CA LYS A 46 14.04 -4.47 5.49
C LYS A 46 13.66 -5.08 6.84
N VAL A 47 14.14 -6.30 7.12
CA VAL A 47 13.94 -7.00 8.41
C VAL A 47 14.50 -6.18 9.58
N ASN A 48 15.74 -5.71 9.44
CA ASN A 48 16.42 -4.95 10.47
C ASN A 48 15.78 -3.57 10.73
N ALA A 49 15.27 -2.92 9.68
CA ALA A 49 14.54 -1.65 9.83
C ALA A 49 13.32 -1.81 10.75
N VAL A 50 12.54 -2.86 10.57
CA VAL A 50 11.35 -3.14 11.39
C VAL A 50 11.73 -3.57 12.82
N LYS A 51 12.77 -4.40 12.98
CA LYS A 51 13.29 -4.77 14.31
C LYS A 51 13.76 -3.56 15.12
N LYS A 52 14.45 -2.60 14.48
CA LYS A 52 14.88 -1.33 15.13
C LYS A 52 13.70 -0.49 15.63
N LEU A 53 12.53 -0.63 15.03
CA LEU A 53 11.31 0.01 15.51
C LEU A 53 10.65 -0.72 16.69
N GLY A 54 11.21 -1.86 17.14
CA GLY A 54 10.75 -2.59 18.31
C GLY A 54 9.69 -3.67 18.04
N ALA A 55 9.35 -3.93 16.78
CA ALA A 55 8.42 -5.01 16.44
C ALA A 55 9.14 -6.38 16.43
N LYS A 56 8.41 -7.44 16.82
CA LYS A 56 8.84 -8.82 16.60
C LYS A 56 8.68 -9.15 15.12
N VAL A 57 9.77 -9.50 14.44
CA VAL A 57 9.70 -9.99 13.05
C VAL A 57 9.65 -11.52 13.06
N ILE A 58 8.72 -12.06 12.28
CA ILE A 58 8.54 -13.50 12.05
C ILE A 58 8.76 -13.73 10.55
N LEU A 59 9.80 -14.48 10.20
CA LEU A 59 10.05 -14.90 8.82
C LEU A 59 9.35 -16.24 8.59
N PHE A 60 8.49 -16.30 7.56
CA PHE A 60 7.72 -17.50 7.26
C PHE A 60 7.34 -17.57 5.79
N GLY A 61 7.52 -18.77 5.19
CA GLY A 61 7.24 -19.02 3.78
C GLY A 61 8.19 -18.31 2.83
N ASP A 62 8.11 -18.61 1.56
CA ASP A 62 8.95 -18.03 0.52
C ASP A 62 8.21 -16.94 -0.27
N THR A 63 6.87 -16.89 -0.14
CA THR A 63 6.00 -15.96 -0.84
C THR A 63 5.20 -15.07 0.11
N TYR A 64 4.73 -13.94 -0.40
CA TYR A 64 3.82 -13.04 0.34
C TYR A 64 2.50 -13.74 0.71
N ASP A 65 1.97 -14.59 -0.16
CA ASP A 65 0.73 -15.32 0.10
C ASP A 65 0.89 -16.27 1.30
N GLU A 66 2.00 -17.00 1.40
CA GLU A 66 2.29 -17.89 2.52
C GLU A 66 2.46 -17.12 3.82
N ALA A 67 3.25 -16.03 3.79
CA ALA A 67 3.42 -15.14 4.93
C ALA A 67 2.09 -14.54 5.40
N TYR A 68 1.23 -14.12 4.48
CA TYR A 68 -0.11 -13.60 4.74
C TYR A 68 -1.01 -14.64 5.43
N GLN A 69 -1.09 -15.86 4.86
CA GLN A 69 -1.88 -16.94 5.45
C GLN A 69 -1.41 -17.31 6.86
N TYR A 70 -0.10 -17.32 7.05
CA TYR A 70 0.47 -17.54 8.38
C TYR A 70 0.09 -16.41 9.35
N ALA A 71 0.21 -15.15 8.92
CA ALA A 71 -0.13 -14.00 9.76
C ALA A 71 -1.59 -14.04 10.25
N ILE A 72 -2.52 -14.40 9.35
CA ILE A 72 -3.94 -14.60 9.70
C ILE A 72 -4.12 -15.72 10.72
N LYS A 73 -3.48 -16.88 10.50
CA LYS A 73 -3.54 -18.01 11.44
C LYS A 73 -2.93 -17.66 12.79
N TYR A 74 -1.78 -16.99 12.76
CA TYR A 74 -1.08 -16.56 13.98
C TYR A 74 -1.89 -15.55 14.79
N SER A 75 -2.51 -14.57 14.14
CA SER A 75 -3.35 -13.59 14.81
C SER A 75 -4.59 -14.25 15.48
N LYS A 76 -5.27 -15.12 14.73
CA LYS A 76 -6.45 -15.85 15.26
C LYS A 76 -6.10 -16.75 16.44
N LYS A 77 -5.03 -17.56 16.33
CA LYS A 77 -4.58 -18.49 17.38
C LYS A 77 -4.27 -17.78 18.69
N ASN A 78 -3.73 -16.56 18.63
CA ASN A 78 -3.31 -15.81 19.81
C ASN A 78 -4.31 -14.72 20.23
N ASN A 79 -5.45 -14.60 19.56
CA ASN A 79 -6.44 -13.54 19.76
C ASN A 79 -5.81 -12.13 19.65
N TYR A 80 -4.98 -11.93 18.61
CA TYR A 80 -4.35 -10.68 18.28
C TYR A 80 -5.09 -9.96 17.16
N ASN A 81 -5.03 -8.63 17.11
CA ASN A 81 -5.63 -7.85 16.06
C ASN A 81 -4.74 -7.88 14.79
N PHE A 82 -5.32 -8.31 13.69
CA PHE A 82 -4.66 -8.26 12.39
C PHE A 82 -4.98 -6.95 11.67
N VAL A 83 -3.94 -6.27 11.16
CA VAL A 83 -4.08 -5.07 10.34
C VAL A 83 -3.71 -5.41 8.91
N HIS A 84 -4.69 -5.36 8.02
CA HIS A 84 -4.49 -5.64 6.59
C HIS A 84 -3.71 -4.50 5.93
N HIS A 85 -2.85 -4.83 4.97
CA HIS A 85 -1.93 -3.83 4.40
C HIS A 85 -2.58 -2.86 3.39
N TYR A 86 -3.80 -3.13 2.87
CA TYR A 86 -4.54 -2.20 2.00
C TYR A 86 -6.07 -2.31 2.07
N ASP A 87 -6.63 -3.51 2.26
CA ASP A 87 -8.09 -3.74 2.16
C ASP A 87 -8.80 -3.61 3.52
N ASP A 88 -8.46 -2.56 4.24
CA ASP A 88 -9.00 -2.22 5.55
C ASP A 88 -9.44 -0.75 5.58
N VAL A 89 -10.63 -0.47 6.14
CA VAL A 89 -11.21 0.88 6.12
C VAL A 89 -10.37 1.86 6.91
N ASP A 90 -9.81 1.46 8.06
CA ASP A 90 -8.98 2.34 8.88
C ASP A 90 -7.64 2.60 8.21
N VAL A 91 -7.07 1.60 7.50
CA VAL A 91 -5.86 1.77 6.69
C VAL A 91 -6.12 2.71 5.52
N ILE A 92 -7.23 2.53 4.79
CA ILE A 92 -7.63 3.42 3.69
C ILE A 92 -7.83 4.85 4.21
N ALA A 93 -8.51 5.03 5.35
CA ALA A 93 -8.67 6.34 5.98
C ALA A 93 -7.32 6.97 6.38
N GLY A 94 -6.36 6.15 6.81
CA GLY A 94 -4.98 6.60 7.03
C GLY A 94 -4.32 7.14 5.76
N GLN A 95 -4.55 6.50 4.59
CA GLN A 95 -4.03 6.98 3.31
C GLN A 95 -4.69 8.27 2.82
N CYS A 96 -5.91 8.60 3.29
CA CYS A 96 -6.54 9.90 2.99
C CYS A 96 -5.69 11.09 3.43
N THR A 97 -4.87 10.95 4.47
CA THR A 97 -4.02 12.04 4.98
C THR A 97 -3.03 12.53 3.93
N ILE A 98 -2.59 11.67 3.01
CA ILE A 98 -1.73 12.07 1.89
C ILE A 98 -2.48 13.03 0.95
N GLY A 99 -3.76 12.77 0.70
CA GLY A 99 -4.60 13.68 -0.08
C GLY A 99 -4.81 15.04 0.61
N VAL A 100 -4.96 15.05 1.95
CA VAL A 100 -5.02 16.29 2.75
C VAL A 100 -3.73 17.07 2.59
N GLU A 101 -2.58 16.44 2.88
CA GLU A 101 -1.26 17.08 2.81
C GLU A 101 -0.95 17.59 1.39
N LEU A 102 -1.34 16.83 0.36
CA LEU A 102 -1.14 17.21 -1.04
C LEU A 102 -1.86 18.53 -1.36
N LEU A 103 -3.15 18.64 -1.01
CA LEU A 103 -3.92 19.86 -1.30
C LEU A 103 -3.49 21.04 -0.41
N ASP A 104 -3.05 20.79 0.82
CA ASP A 104 -2.57 21.86 1.72
C ASP A 104 -1.21 22.42 1.29
N GLN A 105 -0.33 21.58 0.67
CA GLN A 105 1.00 22.00 0.24
C GLN A 105 1.01 22.69 -1.12
N LEU A 106 0.00 22.48 -1.93
CA LEU A 106 -0.11 23.12 -3.24
C LEU A 106 -0.79 24.48 -3.12
N LYS A 107 -0.25 25.50 -3.81
CA LYS A 107 -0.86 26.85 -3.87
C LYS A 107 -2.19 26.83 -4.62
N GLU A 108 -2.30 25.99 -5.62
CA GLU A 108 -3.48 25.79 -6.45
C GLU A 108 -3.78 24.29 -6.56
N HIS A 109 -5.06 23.94 -6.71
CA HIS A 109 -5.45 22.56 -6.89
C HIS A 109 -4.95 22.05 -8.26
N PRO A 110 -4.36 20.85 -8.31
CA PRO A 110 -3.88 20.29 -9.58
C PRO A 110 -5.05 19.84 -10.46
N ASP A 111 -4.84 19.83 -11.77
CA ASP A 111 -5.81 19.27 -12.71
C ASP A 111 -5.84 17.75 -12.67
N TYR A 112 -4.66 17.12 -12.43
CA TYR A 112 -4.48 15.67 -12.45
C TYR A 112 -3.67 15.20 -11.23
N VAL A 113 -4.06 14.04 -10.69
CA VAL A 113 -3.27 13.33 -9.65
C VAL A 113 -3.03 11.91 -10.12
N PHE A 114 -1.76 11.57 -10.32
CA PHE A 114 -1.31 10.24 -10.71
C PHE A 114 -0.98 9.44 -9.46
N ILE A 115 -1.62 8.27 -9.30
CA ILE A 115 -1.49 7.46 -8.09
C ILE A 115 -1.05 6.05 -8.47
N PRO A 116 0.10 5.58 -7.95
CA PRO A 116 0.54 4.20 -8.18
C PRO A 116 -0.37 3.22 -7.45
N VAL A 117 -0.67 2.09 -8.10
CA VAL A 117 -1.63 1.11 -7.59
C VAL A 117 -1.00 -0.28 -7.46
N GLY A 118 -1.06 -0.82 -6.24
CA GLY A 118 -0.92 -2.23 -5.95
C GLY A 118 -2.26 -2.78 -5.45
N GLY A 119 -2.44 -2.98 -4.16
CA GLY A 119 -3.72 -3.44 -3.58
C GLY A 119 -4.84 -2.39 -3.54
N GLY A 120 -4.56 -1.14 -3.92
CA GLY A 120 -5.53 -0.06 -4.06
C GLY A 120 -5.78 0.78 -2.80
N GLY A 121 -5.06 0.54 -1.69
CA GLY A 121 -5.26 1.29 -0.44
C GLY A 121 -4.94 2.77 -0.58
N LEU A 122 -3.79 3.09 -1.18
CA LEU A 122 -3.36 4.45 -1.47
C LEU A 122 -4.33 5.14 -2.44
N LEU A 123 -4.64 4.47 -3.56
CA LEU A 123 -5.59 4.96 -4.56
C LEU A 123 -6.93 5.31 -3.89
N ALA A 124 -7.50 4.38 -3.11
CA ALA A 124 -8.79 4.59 -2.45
C ALA A 124 -8.75 5.78 -1.48
N GLY A 125 -7.72 5.84 -0.61
CA GLY A 125 -7.61 6.92 0.37
C GLY A 125 -7.50 8.29 -0.27
N ILE A 126 -6.56 8.48 -1.17
CA ILE A 126 -6.33 9.77 -1.85
C ILE A 126 -7.55 10.17 -2.69
N SER A 127 -8.08 9.23 -3.50
CA SER A 127 -9.18 9.53 -4.43
C SER A 127 -10.45 9.95 -3.72
N VAL A 128 -10.83 9.23 -2.66
CA VAL A 128 -12.05 9.55 -1.88
C VAL A 128 -11.95 10.96 -1.30
N TYR A 129 -10.81 11.31 -0.71
CA TYR A 129 -10.62 12.65 -0.14
C TYR A 129 -10.62 13.73 -1.22
N ILE A 130 -9.80 13.58 -2.26
CA ILE A 130 -9.67 14.60 -3.32
C ILE A 130 -11.01 14.83 -4.02
N LYS A 131 -11.73 13.77 -4.38
CA LYS A 131 -13.04 13.89 -5.04
C LYS A 131 -14.11 14.52 -4.13
N ALA A 132 -14.01 14.34 -2.81
CA ALA A 132 -14.90 15.00 -1.86
C ALA A 132 -14.62 16.52 -1.74
N VAL A 133 -13.35 16.94 -1.87
CA VAL A 133 -12.94 18.35 -1.78
C VAL A 133 -13.12 19.06 -3.12
N ASN A 134 -12.63 18.46 -4.20
CA ASN A 134 -12.72 19.03 -5.54
C ASN A 134 -12.94 17.91 -6.59
N PRO A 135 -14.18 17.65 -7.00
CA PRO A 135 -14.51 16.58 -7.96
C PRO A 135 -13.97 16.83 -9.37
N LYS A 136 -13.52 18.06 -9.70
CA LYS A 136 -12.93 18.40 -11.00
C LYS A 136 -11.54 17.80 -11.20
N ILE A 137 -10.78 17.59 -10.12
CA ILE A 137 -9.45 17.00 -10.18
C ILE A 137 -9.55 15.57 -10.74
N LYS A 138 -8.80 15.29 -11.80
CA LYS A 138 -8.77 13.98 -12.44
C LYS A 138 -7.85 13.01 -11.71
N ILE A 139 -8.36 11.86 -11.37
CA ILE A 139 -7.61 10.78 -10.71
C ILE A 139 -7.18 9.77 -11.74
N ILE A 140 -5.85 9.56 -11.83
CA ILE A 140 -5.23 8.64 -12.77
C ILE A 140 -4.59 7.50 -11.97
N ALA A 141 -5.14 6.30 -12.09
CA ALA A 141 -4.52 5.09 -11.54
C ALA A 141 -3.38 4.63 -12.46
N VAL A 142 -2.19 4.42 -11.90
CA VAL A 142 -1.02 3.98 -12.67
C VAL A 142 -0.51 2.65 -12.12
N GLU A 143 -0.33 1.67 -13.00
CA GLU A 143 0.14 0.33 -12.65
C GLU A 143 1.29 -0.10 -13.56
N ALA A 144 2.19 -0.95 -13.03
CA ALA A 144 3.13 -1.66 -13.88
C ALA A 144 2.36 -2.66 -14.76
N SER A 145 2.70 -2.73 -16.04
CA SER A 145 1.97 -3.53 -17.04
C SER A 145 1.89 -5.02 -16.72
N ASP A 146 2.90 -5.54 -15.99
CA ASP A 146 3.01 -6.93 -15.55
C ASP A 146 2.32 -7.21 -14.20
N SER A 147 1.75 -6.19 -13.56
CA SER A 147 1.03 -6.30 -12.27
C SER A 147 -0.24 -5.45 -12.20
N ALA A 148 -0.88 -5.19 -13.34
CA ALA A 148 -2.04 -4.31 -13.52
C ALA A 148 -3.36 -4.94 -13.04
N CYS A 149 -3.49 -5.18 -11.73
CA CYS A 149 -4.65 -5.84 -11.15
C CYS A 149 -5.90 -4.92 -11.05
N PHE A 150 -5.72 -3.61 -10.85
CA PHE A 150 -6.82 -2.64 -10.88
C PHE A 150 -7.37 -2.50 -12.30
N ASN A 151 -6.51 -2.34 -13.31
CA ASN A 151 -6.92 -2.21 -14.71
C ASN A 151 -7.73 -3.44 -15.16
N LEU A 152 -7.28 -4.65 -14.78
CA LEU A 152 -8.02 -5.88 -15.05
C LEU A 152 -9.39 -5.89 -14.34
N ALA A 153 -9.43 -5.49 -13.07
CA ALA A 153 -10.67 -5.41 -12.31
C ALA A 153 -11.61 -4.35 -12.85
N TYR A 154 -11.08 -3.20 -13.27
CA TYR A 154 -11.83 -2.09 -13.85
C TYR A 154 -12.53 -2.50 -15.16
N LYS A 155 -11.79 -3.18 -16.04
CA LYS A 155 -12.35 -3.74 -17.29
C LYS A 155 -13.43 -4.81 -17.04
N ASN A 156 -13.24 -5.63 -16.01
CA ASN A 156 -14.16 -6.74 -15.69
C ASN A 156 -15.32 -6.33 -14.77
N GLY A 157 -15.33 -5.09 -14.24
CA GLY A 157 -16.32 -4.60 -13.27
C GLY A 157 -16.26 -5.27 -11.89
N LYS A 158 -15.25 -6.10 -11.61
CA LYS A 158 -15.06 -6.84 -10.34
C LYS A 158 -13.59 -7.18 -10.07
N PRO A 159 -13.19 -7.29 -8.78
CA PRO A 159 -11.86 -7.74 -8.42
C PRO A 159 -11.53 -9.10 -9.03
N THR A 160 -10.54 -9.12 -9.90
CA THR A 160 -10.09 -10.30 -10.65
C THR A 160 -8.61 -10.55 -10.36
N SER A 161 -8.21 -11.81 -10.18
CA SER A 161 -6.80 -12.16 -9.95
C SER A 161 -6.04 -12.25 -11.27
N LEU A 162 -4.85 -11.66 -11.29
CA LEU A 162 -3.87 -11.86 -12.36
C LEU A 162 -3.36 -13.32 -12.35
N LYS A 163 -3.03 -13.84 -13.51
CA LYS A 163 -2.39 -15.17 -13.65
C LYS A 163 -0.94 -15.12 -13.17
N HIS A 164 -0.23 -14.09 -13.58
CA HIS A 164 1.18 -13.82 -13.23
C HIS A 164 1.31 -12.39 -12.72
N VAL A 165 2.34 -12.12 -11.95
CA VAL A 165 2.68 -10.80 -11.42
C VAL A 165 4.17 -10.59 -11.61
N GLY A 166 4.56 -9.48 -12.19
CA GLY A 166 5.96 -9.07 -12.30
C GLY A 166 6.53 -8.72 -10.93
N ILE A 167 7.84 -8.87 -10.80
CA ILE A 167 8.54 -8.66 -9.52
C ILE A 167 9.44 -7.42 -9.52
N PHE A 168 9.58 -6.73 -10.65
CA PHE A 168 10.45 -5.56 -10.74
C PHE A 168 9.97 -4.44 -9.83
N ALA A 169 8.71 -4.03 -9.96
CA ALA A 169 8.07 -3.05 -9.10
C ALA A 169 7.46 -3.74 -7.87
N ASP A 170 8.31 -4.30 -6.98
CA ASP A 170 7.91 -5.17 -5.87
C ASP A 170 6.91 -4.52 -4.91
N GLY A 171 6.98 -3.19 -4.73
CA GLY A 171 6.08 -2.44 -3.85
C GLY A 171 4.63 -2.37 -4.32
N VAL A 172 4.37 -2.61 -5.61
CA VAL A 172 3.04 -2.61 -6.24
C VAL A 172 2.68 -3.95 -6.88
N ALA A 173 3.54 -4.97 -6.74
CA ALA A 173 3.35 -6.31 -7.29
C ALA A 173 2.27 -7.09 -6.54
N VAL A 174 1.01 -6.75 -6.80
CA VAL A 174 -0.17 -7.33 -6.15
C VAL A 174 -1.01 -8.11 -7.15
N LYS A 175 -1.32 -9.37 -6.79
CA LYS A 175 -2.05 -10.28 -7.68
C LYS A 175 -3.52 -9.91 -7.87
N LYS A 176 -4.12 -9.27 -6.88
CA LYS A 176 -5.55 -8.94 -6.88
C LYS A 176 -5.80 -7.68 -6.06
N ILE A 177 -6.55 -6.75 -6.62
CA ILE A 177 -6.99 -5.57 -5.88
C ILE A 177 -7.93 -5.95 -4.73
N GLY A 178 -7.92 -5.16 -3.66
CA GLY A 178 -8.84 -5.35 -2.53
C GLY A 178 -10.30 -5.14 -2.91
N SER A 179 -11.18 -5.82 -2.24
CA SER A 179 -12.61 -5.71 -2.51
C SER A 179 -13.19 -4.38 -2.05
N LYS A 180 -12.76 -3.88 -0.89
CA LYS A 180 -13.16 -2.57 -0.36
C LYS A 180 -12.52 -1.45 -1.16
N THR A 181 -11.22 -1.56 -1.46
CA THR A 181 -10.51 -0.57 -2.25
C THR A 181 -11.11 -0.44 -3.65
N PHE A 182 -11.42 -1.54 -4.33
CA PHE A 182 -12.09 -1.50 -5.63
C PHE A 182 -13.47 -0.87 -5.56
N LYS A 183 -14.29 -1.24 -4.55
CA LYS A 183 -15.62 -0.66 -4.36
C LYS A 183 -15.60 0.86 -4.21
N LEU A 184 -14.56 1.39 -3.54
CA LEU A 184 -14.40 2.84 -3.33
C LEU A 184 -13.87 3.58 -4.56
N THR A 185 -13.15 2.89 -5.45
CA THR A 185 -12.40 3.56 -6.54
C THR A 185 -13.03 3.41 -7.92
N LYS A 186 -13.79 2.34 -8.16
CA LYS A 186 -14.32 2.00 -9.49
C LYS A 186 -15.14 3.10 -10.18
N ASP A 187 -15.82 3.95 -9.39
CA ASP A 187 -16.72 4.99 -9.91
C ASP A 187 -16.11 6.41 -9.82
N ILE A 188 -14.94 6.57 -9.18
CA ILE A 188 -14.30 7.87 -8.94
C ILE A 188 -12.94 8.03 -9.61
N VAL A 189 -12.32 6.95 -10.07
CA VAL A 189 -11.09 7.00 -10.86
C VAL A 189 -11.46 7.36 -12.30
N ASP A 190 -10.84 8.42 -12.83
CA ASP A 190 -11.14 8.90 -14.19
C ASP A 190 -10.43 8.07 -15.26
N TYR A 191 -9.18 7.66 -15.02
CA TYR A 191 -8.37 6.89 -15.97
C TYR A 191 -7.53 5.85 -15.28
N SER A 192 -7.27 4.74 -15.97
CA SER A 192 -6.34 3.70 -15.56
C SER A 192 -5.29 3.52 -16.66
N LEU A 193 -4.02 3.74 -16.31
CA LEU A 193 -2.88 3.64 -17.21
C LEU A 193 -1.97 2.50 -16.75
N THR A 194 -1.25 1.91 -17.69
CA THR A 194 -0.19 0.96 -17.41
C THR A 194 1.12 1.47 -18.00
N VAL A 195 2.20 1.25 -17.27
CA VAL A 195 3.57 1.61 -17.66
C VAL A 195 4.46 0.37 -17.69
N SER A 196 5.35 0.32 -18.65
CA SER A 196 6.33 -0.77 -18.79
C SER A 196 7.49 -0.60 -17.80
N THR A 197 8.26 -1.67 -17.59
CA THR A 197 9.49 -1.62 -16.81
C THR A 197 10.48 -0.60 -17.35
N ASP A 198 10.60 -0.49 -18.68
CA ASP A 198 11.52 0.47 -19.32
C ASP A 198 11.10 1.92 -19.06
N GLU A 199 9.80 2.22 -19.12
CA GLU A 199 9.27 3.55 -18.77
C GLU A 199 9.51 3.88 -17.30
N ILE A 200 9.35 2.92 -16.39
CA ILE A 200 9.67 3.08 -14.97
C ILE A 200 11.17 3.39 -14.80
N CYS A 201 12.05 2.63 -15.45
CA CYS A 201 13.49 2.84 -15.39
C CYS A 201 13.89 4.21 -15.94
N SER A 202 13.30 4.65 -17.06
CA SER A 202 13.53 5.96 -17.64
C SER A 202 13.14 7.08 -16.68
N ALA A 203 11.94 6.99 -16.10
CA ALA A 203 11.44 7.97 -15.12
C ALA A 203 12.33 8.06 -13.87
N ILE A 204 12.83 6.92 -13.36
CA ILE A 204 13.78 6.89 -12.25
C ILE A 204 15.04 7.66 -12.59
N LYS A 205 15.62 7.39 -13.76
CA LYS A 205 16.83 8.05 -14.22
C LYS A 205 16.62 9.56 -14.38
N GLU A 206 15.54 9.97 -15.05
CA GLU A 206 15.20 11.39 -15.27
C GLU A 206 15.04 12.14 -13.94
N LEU A 207 14.26 11.56 -13.01
CA LEU A 207 14.08 12.14 -11.67
C LEU A 207 15.41 12.29 -10.93
N TYR A 208 16.28 11.28 -10.99
CA TYR A 208 17.61 11.37 -10.38
C TYR A 208 18.47 12.43 -11.02
N ASP A 209 18.50 12.49 -12.35
CA ASP A 209 19.33 13.45 -13.09
C ASP A 209 18.89 14.91 -12.82
N GLU A 210 17.59 15.16 -12.72
CA GLU A 210 17.05 16.50 -12.46
C GLU A 210 17.13 16.91 -10.98
N THR A 211 16.82 16.00 -10.06
CA THR A 211 16.63 16.37 -8.64
C THR A 211 17.75 15.91 -7.73
N ARG A 212 18.60 15.00 -8.18
CA ARG A 212 19.63 14.28 -7.39
C ARG A 212 19.05 13.61 -6.14
N VAL A 213 17.75 13.36 -6.14
CA VAL A 213 17.05 12.68 -5.05
C VAL A 213 16.79 11.24 -5.48
N ASP A 214 17.37 10.30 -4.74
CA ASP A 214 16.99 8.89 -4.85
C ASP A 214 15.63 8.72 -4.21
N ARG A 215 14.58 8.74 -5.01
CA ARG A 215 13.26 8.36 -4.56
C ARG A 215 13.16 6.85 -4.63
N LYS A 216 12.54 6.27 -3.61
CA LYS A 216 12.19 4.86 -3.61
C LYS A 216 11.43 4.56 -4.90
N SER A 217 12.14 3.99 -5.84
CA SER A 217 11.77 3.85 -7.26
C SER A 217 10.63 2.88 -7.53
N VAL A 218 9.92 2.45 -6.52
CA VAL A 218 9.05 1.29 -6.59
C VAL A 218 7.63 1.61 -6.13
N VAL A 219 7.29 2.84 -6.22
CA VAL A 219 5.92 3.24 -5.91
C VAL A 219 5.36 4.04 -7.04
#